data_41ff39940035e57a789c8f0ed47adfc8
#
_entry.id   41ff39940035e57a789c8f0ed47adfc8
#
_cell.length_a   1.000
_cell.length_b   1.000
_cell.length_c   1.000
_cell.angle_alpha   90.00
_cell.angle_beta   90.00
_cell.angle_gamma   90.00
#
_symmetry.space_group_name_H-M   'P 1'
#
loop_
_entity.id
_entity.type
_entity.pdbx_description
1 polymer ?
#
loop_
_entity_poly.entity_id
_entity_poly.type
_entity_poly.pdbx_seq_one_letter_code
_entity_poly.pdbx_strand_id
1 'polypeptide(L)'
;MGAFICEGPFCLMTSIASSVVPPLSRSWLSRAIEAVRAEWGERTFFTLTQSTFDLEAFLTLYATWEADEKAPENFHVVAFVSSSDWNGVWQQPDFIDQVTWDAFIAQKPVAVPGFHRLSLADDRVVLTLVYDEADAVLSKMTLGWDSLFWTGENEQTLRGLLKLSNEKARVYAETFSEDEATVLKRSAFRVDVLEGYCSAILMAPRKKGGYRKACDRRALVIGAGLAGANAAYALQKAGWRVFVIDEAPVPGARASALAWGILHPHFSRDDNILSRMSREGFFSTRTLLKQLEAQTGETLFADAGCLQMAHSDAIFSEWDLAREKGMPFVLPADYARFVSRDEADRLSGVSLHRGGWWFNQAGMVRAGAFCRALIREAQVPYLGNTPVVRLEKHDDEWAAIGEFGQVIARAPHVVVACATDAGNVLGIEHLTLDALRGRITLLRDTDLATLKAPVSGEGYISNLPDGFCGVGATYENDQLAAWDEERAHTANLEKLATIMRETEDVVVTGAYQGIRAVGLGRLPYVGPVCDEKAWIATTKARGNCDLEHPPVIEGLWVMAGMGSRGVSMSTLCARILVSWMDGTPMPIDNRVVRCLTSARSVKKFVETL
;
A
#
# COMPACT_ATOMS: atom_id res chain seq x y z
N MET A 1 3.46 18.25 -42.95
CA MET A 1 4.49 19.30 -42.74
C MET A 1 4.02 20.15 -41.57
N GLY A 2 4.81 20.25 -40.53
CA GLY A 2 4.55 21.08 -39.36
C GLY A 2 4.84 20.36 -38.06
N ALA A 3 6.13 20.22 -37.74
CA ALA A 3 6.58 19.74 -36.44
C ALA A 3 6.34 20.86 -35.39
N PHE A 4 5.57 20.56 -34.35
CA PHE A 4 5.56 21.35 -33.14
C PHE A 4 6.47 20.69 -32.14
N ILE A 5 7.63 21.31 -31.91
CA ILE A 5 8.55 21.01 -30.82
C ILE A 5 8.00 21.75 -29.59
N CYS A 6 7.54 21.03 -28.59
CA CYS A 6 7.29 21.60 -27.25
C CYS A 6 8.58 21.54 -26.47
N GLU A 7 9.23 22.68 -26.29
CA GLU A 7 10.28 22.89 -25.28
C GLU A 7 9.62 23.04 -23.90
N GLY A 8 9.77 22.01 -23.04
CA GLY A 8 9.53 22.14 -21.61
C GLY A 8 10.82 22.56 -20.90
N PRO A 9 10.76 23.24 -19.75
CA PRO A 9 11.95 23.72 -19.05
C PRO A 9 12.70 22.54 -18.44
N PHE A 10 13.74 22.09 -19.13
CA PHE A 10 14.72 21.17 -18.55
C PHE A 10 15.57 21.94 -17.53
N CYS A 11 15.54 21.43 -16.34
CA CYS A 11 16.35 21.71 -15.19
C CYS A 11 17.82 21.94 -15.56
N LEU A 12 18.38 23.04 -15.09
CA LEU A 12 19.80 23.31 -15.09
C LEU A 12 20.51 22.21 -14.27
N MET A 13 21.08 21.22 -14.95
CA MET A 13 22.08 20.34 -14.38
C MET A 13 23.35 21.16 -14.11
N THR A 14 23.54 21.57 -12.87
CA THR A 14 24.88 21.90 -12.39
C THR A 14 25.66 20.60 -12.29
N SER A 15 26.63 20.42 -13.16
CA SER A 15 27.57 19.30 -13.14
C SER A 15 28.36 19.35 -11.82
N ILE A 16 28.02 18.46 -10.89
CA ILE A 16 28.90 18.16 -9.75
C ILE A 16 29.92 17.16 -10.28
N ALA A 17 31.12 17.69 -10.50
CA ALA A 17 32.29 16.91 -10.89
C ALA A 17 32.78 16.06 -9.72
N SER A 18 33.20 14.83 -10.06
CA SER A 18 33.94 13.86 -9.25
C SER A 18 33.23 13.21 -8.06
N SER A 19 33.05 11.89 -8.21
CA SER A 19 32.57 10.90 -7.26
C SER A 19 33.33 10.86 -5.94
N VAL A 20 32.89 11.66 -4.98
CA VAL A 20 33.33 11.50 -3.59
C VAL A 20 32.08 11.18 -2.77
N VAL A 21 32.03 9.97 -2.23
CA VAL A 21 31.05 9.62 -1.19
C VAL A 21 31.23 10.64 -0.07
N PRO A 22 30.18 11.34 0.39
CA PRO A 22 30.32 12.30 1.47
C PRO A 22 30.93 11.66 2.71
N PRO A 23 31.80 12.35 3.44
CA PRO A 23 32.38 11.80 4.65
C PRO A 23 31.31 11.58 5.71
N LEU A 24 31.14 10.31 6.13
CA LEU A 24 30.23 9.93 7.20
C LEU A 24 30.88 10.06 8.56
N SER A 25 30.08 10.26 9.59
CA SER A 25 30.52 10.24 10.99
C SER A 25 31.21 8.91 11.38
N ARG A 26 30.83 7.81 10.71
CA ARG A 26 31.43 6.48 10.85
C ARG A 26 32.27 6.12 9.62
N SER A 27 33.59 6.13 9.75
CA SER A 27 34.53 5.90 8.63
C SER A 27 34.36 4.55 7.91
N TRP A 28 33.92 3.49 8.61
CA TRP A 28 33.69 2.19 8.02
C TRP A 28 32.50 2.18 7.05
N LEU A 29 31.44 2.97 7.33
CA LEU A 29 30.26 3.08 6.47
C LEU A 29 30.59 3.68 5.11
N SER A 30 31.45 4.71 5.04
CA SER A 30 31.88 5.27 3.76
C SER A 30 32.53 4.22 2.86
N ARG A 31 33.41 3.39 3.43
CA ARG A 31 34.05 2.28 2.70
C ARG A 31 33.08 1.18 2.33
N ALA A 32 32.13 0.86 3.19
CA ALA A 32 31.08 -0.11 2.91
C ALA A 32 30.16 0.37 1.77
N ILE A 33 29.82 1.66 1.73
CA ILE A 33 29.00 2.25 0.65
C ILE A 33 29.76 2.20 -0.69
N GLU A 34 31.06 2.49 -0.72
CA GLU A 34 31.87 2.32 -1.93
C GLU A 34 31.91 0.86 -2.40
N ALA A 35 32.00 -0.10 -1.47
CA ALA A 35 31.96 -1.52 -1.78
C ALA A 35 30.59 -1.94 -2.32
N VAL A 36 29.48 -1.45 -1.74
CA VAL A 36 28.12 -1.67 -2.24
C VAL A 36 27.94 -1.08 -3.64
N ARG A 37 28.46 0.13 -3.89
CA ARG A 37 28.46 0.76 -5.20
C ARG A 37 29.12 -0.13 -6.26
N ALA A 38 30.23 -0.76 -5.92
CA ALA A 38 30.92 -1.68 -6.83
C ALA A 38 30.11 -2.96 -7.14
N GLU A 39 29.09 -3.28 -6.33
CA GLU A 39 28.19 -4.43 -6.55
C GLU A 39 26.99 -4.11 -7.44
N TRP A 40 26.64 -2.84 -7.63
CA TRP A 40 25.45 -2.43 -8.35
C TRP A 40 25.43 -2.98 -9.78
N GLY A 41 26.52 -2.84 -10.54
CA GLY A 41 26.62 -3.32 -11.90
C GLY A 41 25.44 -2.85 -12.75
N GLU A 42 25.03 -3.67 -13.72
CA GLU A 42 23.83 -3.43 -14.55
C GLU A 42 22.57 -4.07 -13.94
N ARG A 43 22.34 -3.86 -12.65
CA ARG A 43 21.18 -4.44 -11.97
C ARG A 43 19.96 -3.54 -12.12
N THR A 44 18.81 -4.12 -12.45
CA THR A 44 17.52 -3.41 -12.43
C THR A 44 17.07 -3.12 -11.00
N PHE A 45 17.35 -4.03 -10.06
CA PHE A 45 16.96 -3.92 -8.65
C PHE A 45 18.13 -4.25 -7.75
N PHE A 46 18.26 -3.48 -6.66
CA PHE A 46 19.18 -3.76 -5.58
C PHE A 46 18.51 -3.49 -4.24
N THR A 47 18.62 -4.43 -3.31
CA THR A 47 18.06 -4.29 -1.96
C THR A 47 19.17 -4.29 -0.93
N LEU A 48 19.24 -3.23 -0.14
CA LEU A 48 20.11 -3.12 1.02
C LEU A 48 19.29 -3.18 2.31
N THR A 49 19.80 -3.83 3.33
CA THR A 49 19.20 -3.85 4.66
C THR A 49 20.12 -3.18 5.66
N GLN A 50 19.57 -2.35 6.55
CA GLN A 50 20.25 -1.84 7.73
C GLN A 50 19.66 -2.56 8.95
N SER A 51 20.49 -3.23 9.76
CA SER A 51 20.01 -3.91 10.97
C SER A 51 19.47 -2.93 12.01
N THR A 52 20.03 -1.72 12.03
CA THR A 52 19.52 -0.56 12.76
C THR A 52 19.50 0.63 11.81
N PHE A 53 18.41 1.40 11.82
CA PHE A 53 18.26 2.56 10.94
C PHE A 53 19.30 3.62 11.20
N ASP A 54 20.04 3.98 10.16
CA ASP A 54 21.00 5.07 10.13
C ASP A 54 20.61 6.03 9.00
N LEU A 55 20.09 7.20 9.38
CA LEU A 55 19.61 8.23 8.44
C LEU A 55 20.73 8.78 7.56
N GLU A 56 21.90 9.06 8.16
CA GLU A 56 23.05 9.60 7.44
C GLU A 56 23.55 8.61 6.39
N ALA A 57 23.64 7.32 6.77
CA ALA A 57 23.99 6.24 5.84
C ALA A 57 22.97 6.09 4.71
N PHE A 58 21.68 6.17 5.01
CA PHE A 58 20.63 6.11 3.97
C PHE A 58 20.75 7.29 2.99
N LEU A 59 20.86 8.51 3.48
CA LEU A 59 20.95 9.70 2.61
C LEU A 59 22.26 9.73 1.81
N THR A 60 23.35 9.21 2.37
CA THR A 60 24.61 9.04 1.64
C THR A 60 24.47 8.00 0.52
N LEU A 61 23.79 6.87 0.78
CA LEU A 61 23.47 5.88 -0.24
C LEU A 61 22.61 6.47 -1.35
N TYR A 62 21.61 7.29 -1.00
CA TYR A 62 20.78 8.02 -1.95
C TYR A 62 21.60 8.95 -2.84
N ALA A 63 22.41 9.81 -2.25
CA ALA A 63 23.28 10.74 -3.00
C ALA A 63 24.29 10.00 -3.88
N THR A 64 24.82 8.86 -3.41
CA THR A 64 25.72 8.01 -4.18
C THR A 64 25.00 7.36 -5.37
N TRP A 65 23.76 6.89 -5.15
CA TRP A 65 22.91 6.33 -6.18
C TRP A 65 22.55 7.36 -7.26
N GLU A 66 22.21 8.57 -6.85
CA GLU A 66 21.83 9.66 -7.76
C GLU A 66 23.01 10.12 -8.65
N ALA A 67 24.23 10.08 -8.10
CA ALA A 67 25.45 10.50 -8.81
C ALA A 67 26.06 9.40 -9.70
N ASP A 68 25.59 8.15 -9.67
CA ASP A 68 26.21 7.03 -10.38
C ASP A 68 25.34 6.57 -11.56
N GLU A 69 25.82 6.78 -12.78
CA GLU A 69 25.16 6.31 -14.02
C GLU A 69 24.96 4.78 -14.07
N LYS A 70 25.72 4.03 -13.29
CA LYS A 70 25.64 2.55 -13.19
C LYS A 70 24.77 2.10 -12.02
N ALA A 71 24.12 3.02 -11.33
CA ALA A 71 23.23 2.69 -10.24
C ALA A 71 22.04 1.82 -10.71
N PRO A 72 21.50 0.94 -9.86
CA PRO A 72 20.33 0.15 -10.21
C PRO A 72 19.14 1.07 -10.51
N GLU A 73 18.31 0.68 -11.48
CA GLU A 73 17.08 1.44 -11.81
C GLU A 73 16.19 1.63 -10.59
N ASN A 74 16.14 0.63 -9.71
CA ASN A 74 15.35 0.62 -8.49
C ASN A 74 16.24 0.20 -7.31
N PHE A 75 16.34 1.07 -6.33
CA PHE A 75 17.11 0.86 -5.11
C PHE A 75 16.20 0.82 -3.89
N HIS A 76 16.20 -0.28 -3.16
CA HIS A 76 15.37 -0.45 -1.98
C HIS A 76 16.24 -0.60 -0.73
N VAL A 77 16.01 0.25 0.26
CA VAL A 77 16.62 0.12 1.59
C VAL A 77 15.55 -0.31 2.58
N VAL A 78 15.80 -1.39 3.32
CA VAL A 78 14.95 -1.83 4.44
C VAL A 78 15.73 -1.64 5.73
N ALA A 79 15.20 -0.88 6.66
CA ALA A 79 15.87 -0.57 7.91
C ALA A 79 14.97 -0.84 9.12
N PHE A 80 15.53 -1.45 10.15
CA PHE A 80 14.83 -1.67 11.42
C PHE A 80 15.01 -0.46 12.32
N VAL A 81 13.92 -0.05 12.97
CA VAL A 81 13.88 1.16 13.81
C VAL A 81 13.42 0.79 15.19
N SER A 82 14.24 1.07 16.19
CA SER A 82 13.86 0.93 17.60
C SER A 82 12.96 2.10 18.05
N SER A 83 12.27 1.93 19.16
CA SER A 83 11.46 3.01 19.75
C SER A 83 12.29 4.25 20.15
N SER A 84 13.56 4.06 20.50
CA SER A 84 14.49 5.16 20.81
C SER A 84 14.87 5.95 19.55
N ASP A 85 15.17 5.27 18.45
CA ASP A 85 15.61 5.88 17.20
C ASP A 85 14.47 6.62 16.51
N TRP A 86 13.24 6.15 16.69
CA TRP A 86 12.06 6.81 16.11
C TRP A 86 11.83 8.23 16.65
N ASN A 87 12.11 8.44 17.92
CA ASN A 87 11.98 9.74 18.58
C ASN A 87 13.16 10.67 18.28
N GLY A 88 14.16 10.20 17.53
CA GLY A 88 15.31 11.00 17.11
C GLY A 88 14.93 12.18 16.23
N VAL A 89 15.69 13.26 16.36
CA VAL A 89 15.57 14.42 15.46
C VAL A 89 16.24 14.06 14.14
N TRP A 90 15.46 14.06 13.07
CA TRP A 90 16.03 13.95 11.72
C TRP A 90 16.60 15.29 11.30
N GLN A 91 17.87 15.31 10.95
CA GLN A 91 18.58 16.51 10.53
C GLN A 91 19.01 16.37 9.08
N GLN A 92 18.88 17.47 8.35
CA GLN A 92 19.35 17.56 6.97
C GLN A 92 20.88 17.54 6.92
N PRO A 93 21.51 16.60 6.19
CA PRO A 93 22.93 16.68 5.90
C PRO A 93 23.23 17.77 4.87
N ASP A 94 24.42 18.40 4.95
CA ASP A 94 24.83 19.48 4.05
C ASP A 94 24.89 19.09 2.56
N PHE A 95 25.01 17.78 2.28
CA PHE A 95 25.10 17.24 0.92
C PHE A 95 23.72 16.92 0.28
N ILE A 96 22.62 17.08 1.02
CA ILE A 96 21.25 16.93 0.50
C ILE A 96 20.63 18.31 0.29
N ASP A 97 20.16 18.58 -0.92
CA ASP A 97 19.50 19.84 -1.22
C ASP A 97 18.16 20.00 -0.49
N GLN A 98 17.72 21.25 -0.33
CA GLN A 98 16.53 21.58 0.44
C GLN A 98 15.26 20.96 -0.15
N VAL A 99 15.12 20.88 -1.48
CA VAL A 99 13.92 20.35 -2.15
C VAL A 99 13.79 18.84 -1.89
N THR A 100 14.88 18.12 -2.05
CA THR A 100 14.96 16.68 -1.72
C THR A 100 14.69 16.44 -0.24
N TRP A 101 15.27 17.26 0.65
CA TRP A 101 15.04 17.15 2.08
C TRP A 101 13.58 17.40 2.46
N ASP A 102 12.96 18.47 1.95
CA ASP A 102 11.57 18.82 2.24
C ASP A 102 10.60 17.72 1.75
N ALA A 103 10.85 17.17 0.56
CA ALA A 103 10.08 16.05 0.03
C ALA A 103 10.25 14.76 0.87
N PHE A 104 11.44 14.52 1.40
CA PHE A 104 11.73 13.37 2.26
C PHE A 104 11.10 13.51 3.64
N ILE A 105 11.34 14.65 4.31
CA ILE A 105 10.87 14.86 5.68
C ILE A 105 9.34 14.97 5.77
N ALA A 106 8.68 15.43 4.70
CA ALA A 106 7.22 15.46 4.61
C ALA A 106 6.59 14.05 4.66
N GLN A 107 7.36 13.01 4.36
CA GLN A 107 6.96 11.61 4.42
C GLN A 107 7.27 10.95 5.78
N LYS A 108 7.94 11.66 6.70
CA LYS A 108 8.29 11.08 8.01
C LYS A 108 7.04 10.53 8.69
N PRO A 109 6.98 9.21 8.94
CA PRO A 109 5.79 8.61 9.51
C PRO A 109 5.69 8.88 11.01
N VAL A 110 4.50 8.70 11.57
CA VAL A 110 4.30 8.68 13.02
C VAL A 110 4.83 7.38 13.62
N ALA A 111 5.16 7.40 14.90
CA ALA A 111 5.74 6.28 15.65
C ALA A 111 4.70 5.18 15.96
N VAL A 112 4.21 4.50 14.94
CA VAL A 112 3.26 3.39 15.06
C VAL A 112 3.89 2.13 14.49
N PRO A 113 3.82 0.97 15.18
CA PRO A 113 4.36 -0.28 14.67
C PRO A 113 3.85 -0.61 13.27
N GLY A 114 4.76 -1.03 12.38
CA GLY A 114 4.44 -1.38 11.00
C GLY A 114 5.58 -1.16 10.02
N PHE A 115 5.22 -1.14 8.74
CA PHE A 115 6.13 -1.00 7.60
C PHE A 115 5.90 0.35 6.92
N HIS A 116 6.73 1.33 7.22
CA HIS A 116 6.58 2.68 6.68
C HIS A 116 7.47 2.89 5.48
N ARG A 117 6.87 3.15 4.32
CA ARG A 117 7.60 3.42 3.08
C ARG A 117 7.69 4.90 2.79
N LEU A 118 8.93 5.36 2.60
CA LEU A 118 9.28 6.67 2.09
C LEU A 118 9.94 6.48 0.73
N SER A 119 9.71 7.38 -0.21
CA SER A 119 10.26 7.27 -1.55
C SER A 119 10.91 8.58 -2.00
N LEU A 120 11.97 8.44 -2.78
CA LEU A 120 12.72 9.50 -3.43
C LEU A 120 12.87 9.18 -4.92
N ALA A 121 13.26 10.15 -5.72
CA ALA A 121 13.54 9.99 -7.15
C ALA A 121 12.41 9.28 -7.91
N ASP A 122 11.16 9.74 -7.76
CA ASP A 122 9.98 9.15 -8.43
C ASP A 122 9.78 7.66 -8.12
N ASP A 123 9.85 7.28 -6.85
CA ASP A 123 9.72 5.92 -6.34
C ASP A 123 10.83 4.94 -6.79
N ARG A 124 11.91 5.42 -7.42
CA ARG A 124 13.07 4.59 -7.78
C ARG A 124 13.96 4.26 -6.58
N VAL A 125 14.01 5.14 -5.58
CA VAL A 125 14.66 4.87 -4.30
C VAL A 125 13.61 4.77 -3.20
N VAL A 126 13.50 3.61 -2.58
CA VAL A 126 12.48 3.33 -1.55
C VAL A 126 13.17 2.99 -0.24
N LEU A 127 12.84 3.72 0.83
CA LEU A 127 13.17 3.36 2.20
C LEU A 127 11.96 2.74 2.88
N THR A 128 12.09 1.50 3.36
CA THR A 128 11.11 0.86 4.23
C THR A 128 11.63 0.83 5.66
N LEU A 129 11.03 1.61 6.53
CA LEU A 129 11.29 1.59 7.96
C LEU A 129 10.38 0.55 8.61
N VAL A 130 10.99 -0.44 9.24
CA VAL A 130 10.27 -1.49 9.98
C VAL A 130 10.32 -1.12 11.45
N TYR A 131 9.21 -0.54 11.93
CA TYR A 131 9.06 -0.17 13.34
C TYR A 131 8.41 -1.30 14.10
N ASP A 132 9.21 -2.23 14.56
CA ASP A 132 8.86 -3.38 15.41
C ASP A 132 10.16 -4.02 15.90
N GLU A 133 10.08 -4.88 16.92
CA GLU A 133 11.22 -5.68 17.36
C GLU A 133 11.65 -6.62 16.21
N ALA A 134 12.92 -6.51 15.79
CA ALA A 134 13.44 -7.25 14.64
C ALA A 134 13.18 -8.76 14.76
N ASP A 135 13.43 -9.36 15.93
CA ASP A 135 13.22 -10.80 16.18
C ASP A 135 11.76 -11.22 16.01
N ALA A 136 10.82 -10.34 16.35
CA ALA A 136 9.39 -10.62 16.24
C ALA A 136 8.88 -10.53 14.81
N VAL A 137 9.52 -9.72 13.95
CA VAL A 137 9.02 -9.42 12.61
C VAL A 137 9.75 -10.17 11.50
N LEU A 138 11.03 -10.54 11.66
CA LEU A 138 11.83 -11.19 10.62
C LEU A 138 11.20 -12.48 10.08
N SER A 139 10.57 -13.29 10.95
CA SER A 139 9.87 -14.51 10.52
C SER A 139 8.59 -14.24 9.71
N LYS A 140 8.12 -12.99 9.70
CA LYS A 140 6.89 -12.53 9.04
C LYS A 140 7.17 -11.68 7.81
N MET A 141 8.44 -11.51 7.43
CA MET A 141 8.85 -10.70 6.28
C MET A 141 9.08 -11.55 5.04
N THR A 142 8.76 -10.97 3.88
CA THR A 142 9.35 -11.37 2.60
C THR A 142 10.35 -10.28 2.23
N LEU A 143 11.61 -10.61 2.37
CA LEU A 143 12.74 -9.73 2.13
C LEU A 143 13.83 -10.56 1.45
N GLY A 144 14.23 -10.15 0.24
CA GLY A 144 15.44 -10.66 -0.39
C GLY A 144 16.45 -9.50 -0.42
N TRP A 145 17.52 -9.56 0.34
CA TRP A 145 18.52 -8.51 0.35
C TRP A 145 19.83 -8.95 -0.31
N ASP A 146 20.47 -7.99 -0.97
CA ASP A 146 21.76 -8.16 -1.65
C ASP A 146 22.91 -7.72 -0.75
N SER A 147 22.72 -6.66 0.04
CA SER A 147 23.70 -6.16 1.02
C SER A 147 23.06 -5.88 2.37
N LEU A 148 23.77 -6.14 3.45
CA LEU A 148 23.37 -5.89 4.83
C LEU A 148 24.43 -5.04 5.53
N PHE A 149 24.05 -3.90 6.08
CA PHE A 149 24.84 -3.16 7.07
C PHE A 149 24.46 -3.68 8.45
N TRP A 150 25.44 -4.33 9.09
CA TRP A 150 25.30 -4.92 10.41
C TRP A 150 25.97 -4.04 11.46
N THR A 151 25.25 -3.66 12.50
CA THR A 151 25.72 -2.75 13.57
C THR A 151 25.87 -3.43 14.92
N GLY A 152 25.81 -4.77 14.98
CA GLY A 152 26.10 -5.53 16.19
C GLY A 152 24.89 -5.67 17.12
N GLU A 153 23.82 -6.27 16.65
CA GLU A 153 22.68 -6.65 17.48
C GLU A 153 22.83 -8.06 18.07
N ASN A 154 21.73 -8.70 18.44
CA ASN A 154 21.79 -10.05 18.97
C ASN A 154 21.97 -11.11 17.86
N GLU A 155 22.51 -12.27 18.24
CA GLU A 155 22.76 -13.40 17.34
C GLU A 155 21.48 -13.90 16.64
N GLN A 156 20.33 -13.86 17.29
CA GLN A 156 19.06 -14.32 16.74
C GLN A 156 18.61 -13.43 15.57
N THR A 157 18.73 -12.12 15.70
CA THR A 157 18.48 -11.16 14.63
C THR A 157 19.40 -11.41 13.44
N LEU A 158 20.71 -11.60 13.68
CA LEU A 158 21.65 -11.93 12.59
C LEU A 158 21.23 -13.21 11.87
N ARG A 159 20.95 -14.29 12.58
CA ARG A 159 20.47 -15.57 12.01
C ARG A 159 19.17 -15.39 11.20
N GLY A 160 18.26 -14.57 11.70
CA GLY A 160 17.00 -14.24 11.02
C GLY A 160 17.24 -13.52 9.70
N LEU A 161 18.07 -12.48 9.71
CA LEU A 161 18.45 -11.72 8.50
C LEU A 161 19.17 -12.58 7.47
N LEU A 162 20.15 -13.40 7.90
CA LEU A 162 20.91 -14.25 6.99
C LEU A 162 20.02 -15.24 6.20
N LYS A 163 18.90 -15.70 6.77
CA LYS A 163 17.93 -16.57 6.06
C LYS A 163 17.24 -15.87 4.90
N LEU A 164 17.16 -14.56 4.93
CA LEU A 164 16.46 -13.72 3.95
C LEU A 164 17.40 -13.18 2.85
N SER A 165 18.68 -13.60 2.83
CA SER A 165 19.68 -13.13 1.87
C SER A 165 19.45 -13.67 0.46
N ASN A 166 19.74 -12.86 -0.55
CA ASN A 166 19.84 -13.27 -1.95
C ASN A 166 21.13 -14.07 -2.21
N GLU A 167 21.27 -14.64 -3.41
CA GLU A 167 22.52 -15.25 -3.86
C GLU A 167 23.64 -14.22 -3.90
N LYS A 168 24.84 -14.61 -3.45
CA LYS A 168 26.03 -13.74 -3.37
C LYS A 168 25.86 -12.51 -2.49
N ALA A 169 24.86 -12.53 -1.61
CA ALA A 169 24.63 -11.44 -0.66
C ALA A 169 25.86 -11.17 0.21
N ARG A 170 26.06 -9.91 0.58
CA ARG A 170 27.18 -9.47 1.42
C ARG A 170 26.74 -8.80 2.69
N VAL A 171 27.43 -9.07 3.78
CA VAL A 171 27.28 -8.38 5.06
C VAL A 171 28.48 -7.48 5.26
N TYR A 172 28.26 -6.26 5.71
CA TYR A 172 29.26 -5.26 6.04
C TYR A 172 29.10 -4.84 7.48
N ALA A 173 30.21 -4.74 8.22
CA ALA A 173 30.24 -4.27 9.60
C ALA A 173 31.58 -3.57 9.90
N GLU A 174 31.63 -2.78 10.94
CA GLU A 174 32.89 -2.25 11.46
C GLU A 174 33.81 -3.40 11.91
N THR A 175 33.23 -4.33 12.64
CA THR A 175 33.88 -5.56 13.10
C THR A 175 32.85 -6.66 13.32
N PHE A 176 33.27 -7.92 13.31
CA PHE A 176 32.45 -9.05 13.76
C PHE A 176 33.05 -9.62 15.04
N SER A 177 32.22 -9.87 16.04
CA SER A 177 32.59 -10.66 17.20
C SER A 177 32.90 -12.11 16.81
N GLU A 178 33.54 -12.88 17.70
CA GLU A 178 33.80 -14.31 17.44
C GLU A 178 32.51 -15.13 17.24
N ASP A 179 31.46 -14.79 17.98
CA ASP A 179 30.15 -15.45 17.88
C ASP A 179 29.48 -15.10 16.53
N GLU A 180 29.46 -13.83 16.14
CA GLU A 180 28.93 -13.38 14.84
C GLU A 180 29.67 -14.01 13.67
N ALA A 181 31.00 -14.04 13.73
CA ALA A 181 31.83 -14.71 12.72
C ALA A 181 31.53 -16.21 12.63
N THR A 182 31.22 -16.85 13.76
CA THR A 182 30.83 -18.26 13.82
C THR A 182 29.44 -18.45 13.19
N VAL A 183 28.48 -17.58 13.47
CA VAL A 183 27.14 -17.60 12.86
C VAL A 183 27.22 -17.42 11.35
N LEU A 184 27.99 -16.46 10.86
CA LEU A 184 28.22 -16.21 9.45
C LEU A 184 28.80 -17.44 8.76
N LYS A 185 29.87 -18.04 9.30
CA LYS A 185 30.51 -19.25 8.75
C LYS A 185 29.55 -20.44 8.70
N ARG A 186 28.77 -20.67 9.77
CA ARG A 186 27.74 -21.73 9.81
C ARG A 186 26.62 -21.50 8.81
N SER A 187 26.37 -20.25 8.44
CA SER A 187 25.39 -19.85 7.42
C SER A 187 25.97 -19.80 6.00
N ALA A 188 27.16 -20.38 5.80
CA ALA A 188 27.90 -20.44 4.56
C ALA A 188 28.41 -19.09 4.03
N PHE A 189 28.67 -18.14 4.90
CA PHE A 189 29.34 -16.90 4.56
C PHE A 189 30.85 -17.03 4.80
N ARG A 190 31.66 -16.56 3.83
CA ARG A 190 33.09 -16.37 4.00
C ARG A 190 33.30 -14.97 4.58
N VAL A 191 33.99 -14.90 5.70
CA VAL A 191 34.31 -13.65 6.38
C VAL A 191 35.71 -13.18 5.97
N ASP A 192 35.80 -11.93 5.54
CA ASP A 192 37.03 -11.25 5.13
C ASP A 192 37.20 -9.99 6.03
N VAL A 193 38.39 -9.81 6.60
CA VAL A 193 38.77 -8.59 7.34
C VAL A 193 39.51 -7.67 6.39
N LEU A 194 39.00 -6.48 6.20
CA LEU A 194 39.52 -5.47 5.29
C LEU A 194 40.06 -4.26 6.06
N GLU A 195 40.73 -3.35 5.37
CA GLU A 195 41.22 -2.14 6.01
C GLU A 195 40.06 -1.24 6.45
N GLY A 196 39.82 -1.18 7.76
CA GLY A 196 38.82 -0.32 8.40
C GLY A 196 37.38 -0.82 8.36
N TYR A 197 37.10 -2.06 7.92
CA TYR A 197 35.81 -2.73 8.04
C TYR A 197 35.93 -4.23 7.81
N CYS A 198 34.90 -4.97 8.15
CA CYS A 198 34.78 -6.39 7.86
C CYS A 198 33.67 -6.64 6.86
N SER A 199 33.84 -7.65 6.00
CA SER A 199 32.79 -8.12 5.11
C SER A 199 32.61 -9.62 5.18
N ALA A 200 31.40 -10.08 4.83
CA ALA A 200 31.14 -11.51 4.67
C ALA A 200 30.28 -11.75 3.42
N ILE A 201 30.68 -12.71 2.57
CA ILE A 201 29.99 -13.05 1.34
C ILE A 201 29.39 -14.44 1.38
N LEU A 202 28.13 -14.58 0.95
CA LEU A 202 27.45 -15.87 0.84
C LEU A 202 28.07 -16.71 -0.28
N MET A 203 28.55 -17.89 0.07
CA MET A 203 29.22 -18.83 -0.85
C MET A 203 28.31 -19.94 -1.37
N ALA A 204 27.22 -20.24 -0.66
CA ALA A 204 26.29 -21.30 -1.03
C ALA A 204 25.16 -20.77 -1.94
N PRO A 205 24.68 -21.56 -2.92
CA PRO A 205 23.50 -21.20 -3.68
C PRO A 205 22.27 -21.19 -2.76
N ARG A 206 21.37 -20.22 -2.93
CA ARG A 206 20.08 -20.19 -2.26
C ARG A 206 19.02 -20.82 -3.17
N LYS A 207 18.21 -21.72 -2.62
CA LYS A 207 16.98 -22.13 -3.31
C LYS A 207 16.06 -20.90 -3.35
N LYS A 208 15.83 -20.36 -4.54
CA LYS A 208 14.85 -19.31 -4.73
C LYS A 208 13.46 -19.88 -4.44
N GLY A 209 12.98 -19.68 -3.24
CA GLY A 209 11.57 -19.81 -2.91
C GLY A 209 10.92 -18.45 -3.14
N GLY A 210 10.39 -18.21 -4.34
CA GLY A 210 9.73 -16.94 -4.65
C GLY A 210 9.22 -16.93 -6.08
N TYR A 211 8.30 -16.03 -6.38
CA TYR A 211 7.84 -15.76 -7.73
C TYR A 211 9.04 -15.39 -8.61
N ARG A 212 9.05 -15.95 -9.84
CA ARG A 212 10.06 -15.63 -10.82
C ARG A 212 9.84 -14.18 -11.24
N LYS A 213 10.86 -13.34 -11.08
CA LYS A 213 10.85 -11.94 -11.55
C LYS A 213 10.43 -11.89 -13.01
N ALA A 214 9.49 -11.01 -13.34
CA ALA A 214 9.04 -10.80 -14.71
C ALA A 214 10.20 -10.31 -15.58
N CYS A 215 10.47 -11.02 -16.67
CA CYS A 215 11.51 -10.63 -17.65
C CYS A 215 10.99 -9.57 -18.62
N ASP A 216 9.70 -9.67 -19.01
CA ASP A 216 9.03 -8.69 -19.87
C ASP A 216 8.07 -7.85 -19.01
N ARG A 217 8.35 -6.56 -18.88
CA ARG A 217 7.66 -5.62 -17.99
C ARG A 217 6.56 -4.85 -18.74
N ARG A 218 5.76 -5.56 -19.54
CA ARG A 218 4.53 -5.04 -20.18
C ARG A 218 3.30 -5.59 -19.49
N ALA A 219 2.35 -4.72 -19.15
CA ALA A 219 1.12 -5.12 -18.47
C ALA A 219 -0.12 -4.41 -19.02
N LEU A 220 -1.22 -5.15 -19.15
CA LEU A 220 -2.55 -4.59 -19.26
C LEU A 220 -3.17 -4.47 -17.86
N VAL A 221 -3.88 -3.38 -17.60
CA VAL A 221 -4.73 -3.22 -16.41
C VAL A 221 -6.17 -3.10 -16.86
N ILE A 222 -7.01 -4.03 -16.43
CA ILE A 222 -8.44 -4.06 -16.76
C ILE A 222 -9.23 -3.44 -15.61
N GLY A 223 -9.80 -2.27 -15.86
CA GLY A 223 -10.48 -1.44 -14.86
C GLY A 223 -9.63 -0.26 -14.40
N ALA A 224 -10.22 0.93 -14.29
CA ALA A 224 -9.57 2.18 -13.87
C ALA A 224 -10.28 2.86 -12.68
N GLY A 225 -10.95 2.07 -11.83
CA GLY A 225 -11.37 2.50 -10.50
C GLY A 225 -10.17 2.65 -9.55
N LEU A 226 -10.41 2.87 -8.26
CA LEU A 226 -9.34 3.02 -7.25
C LEU A 226 -8.31 1.90 -7.32
N ALA A 227 -8.72 0.65 -7.51
CA ALA A 227 -7.81 -0.49 -7.60
C ALA A 227 -6.91 -0.38 -8.85
N GLY A 228 -7.50 -0.32 -10.05
CA GLY A 228 -6.74 -0.34 -11.29
C GLY A 228 -5.90 0.92 -11.52
N ALA A 229 -6.41 2.11 -11.15
CA ALA A 229 -5.65 3.35 -11.26
C ALA A 229 -4.39 3.35 -10.36
N ASN A 230 -4.51 2.87 -9.11
CA ASN A 230 -3.36 2.70 -8.23
C ASN A 230 -2.39 1.62 -8.75
N ALA A 231 -2.91 0.50 -9.28
CA ALA A 231 -2.06 -0.55 -9.88
C ALA A 231 -1.28 -0.01 -11.08
N ALA A 232 -1.95 0.70 -11.99
CA ALA A 232 -1.31 1.28 -13.17
C ALA A 232 -0.24 2.31 -12.79
N TYR A 233 -0.53 3.20 -11.85
CA TYR A 233 0.44 4.17 -11.34
C TYR A 233 1.66 3.48 -10.72
N ALA A 234 1.44 2.55 -9.79
CA ALA A 234 2.53 1.88 -9.09
C ALA A 234 3.42 1.05 -10.03
N LEU A 235 2.83 0.34 -10.99
CA LEU A 235 3.55 -0.41 -12.01
C LEU A 235 4.39 0.53 -12.89
N GLN A 236 3.81 1.64 -13.37
CA GLN A 236 4.51 2.60 -14.21
C GLN A 236 5.69 3.24 -13.44
N LYS A 237 5.49 3.65 -12.18
CA LYS A 237 6.58 4.19 -11.34
C LYS A 237 7.68 3.15 -11.06
N ALA A 238 7.32 1.87 -11.03
CA ALA A 238 8.29 0.77 -10.98
C ALA A 238 8.97 0.47 -12.33
N GLY A 239 8.67 1.22 -13.40
CA GLY A 239 9.29 1.08 -14.74
C GLY A 239 8.62 0.06 -15.67
N TRP A 240 7.36 -0.32 -15.40
CA TRP A 240 6.56 -1.14 -16.30
C TRP A 240 5.95 -0.31 -17.43
N ARG A 241 5.80 -0.89 -18.61
CA ARG A 241 4.97 -0.33 -19.68
C ARG A 241 3.53 -0.78 -19.47
N VAL A 242 2.67 0.13 -19.09
CA VAL A 242 1.28 -0.16 -18.71
C VAL A 242 0.32 0.40 -19.72
N PHE A 243 -0.75 -0.34 -20.03
CA PHE A 243 -1.90 0.11 -20.79
C PHE A 243 -3.19 -0.21 -20.03
N VAL A 244 -4.04 0.79 -19.83
CA VAL A 244 -5.29 0.67 -19.07
C VAL A 244 -6.49 0.59 -19.98
N ILE A 245 -7.38 -0.37 -19.74
CA ILE A 245 -8.63 -0.55 -20.47
C ILE A 245 -9.79 -0.52 -19.47
N ASP A 246 -10.82 0.26 -19.73
CA ASP A 246 -12.01 0.37 -18.89
C ASP A 246 -13.28 0.51 -19.74
N GLU A 247 -14.39 -0.01 -19.26
CA GLU A 247 -15.70 0.15 -19.87
C GLU A 247 -16.26 1.57 -19.76
N ALA A 248 -15.81 2.33 -18.76
CA ALA A 248 -16.21 3.72 -18.54
C ALA A 248 -15.43 4.69 -19.45
N PRO A 249 -16.01 5.86 -19.79
CA PRO A 249 -15.32 6.84 -20.61
C PRO A 249 -14.13 7.50 -19.92
N VAL A 250 -14.09 7.55 -18.59
CA VAL A 250 -13.04 8.21 -17.79
C VAL A 250 -12.66 7.39 -16.56
N PRO A 251 -11.40 7.47 -16.08
CA PRO A 251 -10.98 6.82 -14.85
C PRO A 251 -11.77 7.31 -13.63
N GLY A 252 -11.96 6.41 -12.66
CA GLY A 252 -12.63 6.72 -11.40
C GLY A 252 -14.15 6.82 -11.50
N ALA A 253 -14.76 6.12 -12.46
CA ALA A 253 -16.20 5.99 -12.61
C ALA A 253 -16.79 4.96 -11.61
N ARG A 254 -18.09 4.70 -11.70
CA ARG A 254 -18.87 3.75 -10.90
C ARG A 254 -18.66 3.96 -9.39
N ALA A 255 -18.35 2.92 -8.62
CA ALA A 255 -18.15 3.02 -7.17
C ALA A 255 -17.03 4.00 -6.76
N SER A 256 -16.08 4.27 -7.65
CA SER A 256 -14.98 5.23 -7.43
C SER A 256 -15.36 6.68 -7.77
N ALA A 257 -16.52 6.94 -8.34
CA ALA A 257 -17.01 8.29 -8.65
C ALA A 257 -17.51 9.07 -7.42
N LEU A 258 -17.41 8.48 -6.24
CA LEU A 258 -17.78 9.13 -4.98
C LEU A 258 -17.10 10.50 -4.86
N ALA A 259 -17.90 11.54 -4.65
CA ALA A 259 -17.41 12.93 -4.58
C ALA A 259 -16.33 13.07 -3.52
N TRP A 260 -16.59 12.55 -2.30
CA TRP A 260 -15.65 12.49 -1.18
C TRP A 260 -15.79 11.16 -0.44
N GLY A 261 -14.69 10.41 -0.29
CA GLY A 261 -14.58 9.21 0.52
C GLY A 261 -13.78 9.48 1.78
N ILE A 262 -14.17 8.92 2.91
CA ILE A 262 -13.44 9.08 4.16
C ILE A 262 -12.16 8.24 4.11
N LEU A 263 -11.02 8.88 4.39
CA LEU A 263 -9.73 8.25 4.59
C LEU A 263 -9.40 8.24 6.09
N HIS A 264 -9.64 7.13 6.74
CA HIS A 264 -9.22 6.89 8.12
C HIS A 264 -8.83 5.42 8.32
N PRO A 265 -7.94 5.09 9.27
CA PRO A 265 -7.59 3.72 9.56
C PRO A 265 -8.75 3.02 10.29
N HIS A 266 -8.91 1.71 10.06
CA HIS A 266 -9.72 0.87 10.93
C HIS A 266 -8.90 0.51 12.16
N PHE A 267 -9.49 0.67 13.32
CA PHE A 267 -8.85 0.37 14.59
C PHE A 267 -9.59 -0.75 15.33
N SER A 268 -8.86 -1.76 15.79
CA SER A 268 -9.36 -2.83 16.65
C SER A 268 -8.42 -3.08 17.82
N ARG A 269 -8.98 -3.49 18.95
CA ARG A 269 -8.22 -3.73 20.19
C ARG A 269 -7.15 -4.82 20.05
N ASP A 270 -7.38 -5.80 19.19
CA ASP A 270 -6.50 -6.95 18.96
C ASP A 270 -5.48 -6.73 17.81
N ASP A 271 -5.43 -5.51 17.25
CA ASP A 271 -4.60 -5.17 16.09
C ASP A 271 -4.65 -6.25 14.99
N ASN A 272 -5.87 -6.68 14.64
CA ASN A 272 -6.08 -7.75 13.67
C ASN A 272 -5.58 -7.38 12.26
N ILE A 273 -5.63 -8.35 11.35
CA ILE A 273 -5.14 -8.21 9.96
C ILE A 273 -5.76 -6.99 9.27
N LEU A 274 -7.06 -6.75 9.47
CA LEU A 274 -7.76 -5.62 8.86
C LEU A 274 -7.26 -4.29 9.42
N SER A 275 -7.00 -4.20 10.73
CA SER A 275 -6.46 -3.00 11.38
C SER A 275 -5.08 -2.66 10.87
N ARG A 276 -4.17 -3.65 10.80
CA ARG A 276 -2.81 -3.47 10.27
C ARG A 276 -2.84 -3.04 8.81
N MET A 277 -3.58 -3.75 7.97
CA MET A 277 -3.70 -3.42 6.56
C MET A 277 -4.29 -2.03 6.34
N SER A 278 -5.32 -1.67 7.11
CA SER A 278 -5.96 -0.37 7.02
C SER A 278 -5.04 0.77 7.46
N ARG A 279 -4.23 0.56 8.51
CA ARG A 279 -3.23 1.52 8.99
C ARG A 279 -2.13 1.79 7.96
N GLU A 280 -1.51 0.72 7.45
CA GLU A 280 -0.47 0.85 6.43
C GLU A 280 -1.03 1.45 5.12
N GLY A 281 -2.23 1.05 4.76
CA GLY A 281 -2.93 1.60 3.60
C GLY A 281 -3.27 3.08 3.77
N PHE A 282 -3.69 3.49 4.95
CA PHE A 282 -3.95 4.88 5.31
C PHE A 282 -2.71 5.75 5.11
N PHE A 283 -1.57 5.37 5.69
CA PHE A 283 -0.32 6.13 5.53
C PHE A 283 0.15 6.15 4.07
N SER A 284 0.10 5.00 3.39
CA SER A 284 0.48 4.90 1.98
C SER A 284 -0.35 5.83 1.09
N THR A 285 -1.68 5.86 1.29
CA THR A 285 -2.59 6.68 0.49
C THR A 285 -2.43 8.14 0.82
N ARG A 286 -2.31 8.52 2.10
CA ARG A 286 -2.13 9.90 2.52
C ARG A 286 -0.84 10.50 1.96
N THR A 287 0.26 9.76 2.02
CA THR A 287 1.55 10.19 1.45
C THR A 287 1.42 10.42 -0.05
N LEU A 288 0.84 9.47 -0.79
CA LEU A 288 0.65 9.59 -2.24
C LEU A 288 -0.26 10.76 -2.62
N LEU A 289 -1.35 10.98 -1.88
CA LEU A 289 -2.24 12.12 -2.12
C LEU A 289 -1.49 13.45 -1.98
N LYS A 290 -0.71 13.62 -0.90
CA LYS A 290 0.08 14.85 -0.70
C LYS A 290 1.15 15.06 -1.77
N GLN A 291 1.79 13.99 -2.24
CA GLN A 291 2.73 14.04 -3.35
C GLN A 291 2.04 14.49 -4.64
N LEU A 292 0.88 13.90 -4.97
CA LEU A 292 0.11 14.29 -6.16
C LEU A 292 -0.40 15.72 -6.07
N GLU A 293 -0.90 16.17 -4.93
CA GLU A 293 -1.32 17.57 -4.73
C GLU A 293 -0.17 18.55 -4.95
N ALA A 294 1.02 18.23 -4.43
CA ALA A 294 2.22 19.06 -4.64
C ALA A 294 2.64 19.12 -6.13
N GLN A 295 2.47 18.03 -6.88
CA GLN A 295 2.82 17.94 -8.29
C GLN A 295 1.78 18.62 -9.19
N THR A 296 0.49 18.48 -8.86
CA THR A 296 -0.61 18.88 -9.76
C THR A 296 -1.24 20.24 -9.42
N GLY A 297 -1.11 20.68 -8.18
CA GLY A 297 -1.86 21.82 -7.64
C GLY A 297 -3.36 21.54 -7.43
N GLU A 298 -3.83 20.30 -7.64
CA GLU A 298 -5.23 19.92 -7.43
C GLU A 298 -5.48 19.54 -5.97
N THR A 299 -6.61 19.95 -5.41
CA THR A 299 -7.05 19.48 -4.10
C THR A 299 -7.68 18.10 -4.23
N LEU A 300 -6.98 17.06 -3.77
CA LEU A 300 -7.42 15.68 -3.77
C LEU A 300 -7.81 15.20 -2.37
N PHE A 301 -7.25 15.81 -1.32
CA PHE A 301 -7.41 15.43 0.07
C PHE A 301 -7.76 16.63 0.93
N ALA A 302 -8.84 16.51 1.70
CA ALA A 302 -9.18 17.47 2.76
C ALA A 302 -8.68 16.91 4.10
N ASP A 303 -7.59 17.47 4.62
CA ASP A 303 -6.92 17.09 5.88
C ASP A 303 -7.72 17.69 7.07
N ALA A 304 -8.92 17.13 7.33
CA ALA A 304 -9.88 17.65 8.28
C ALA A 304 -9.89 16.91 9.63
N GLY A 305 -9.11 15.85 9.77
CA GLY A 305 -9.28 14.87 10.83
C GLY A 305 -10.47 13.94 10.56
N CYS A 306 -10.72 13.00 11.47
CA CYS A 306 -11.91 12.14 11.47
C CYS A 306 -12.19 11.65 12.88
N LEU A 307 -13.44 11.69 13.29
CA LEU A 307 -13.90 11.05 14.52
C LEU A 307 -14.43 9.65 14.22
N GLN A 308 -13.88 8.63 14.84
CA GLN A 308 -14.53 7.33 14.97
C GLN A 308 -15.26 7.30 16.31
N MET A 309 -16.57 7.50 16.29
CA MET A 309 -17.40 7.57 17.49
C MET A 309 -17.42 6.22 18.21
N ALA A 310 -17.36 6.24 19.53
CA ALA A 310 -17.45 5.04 20.37
C ALA A 310 -18.85 4.41 20.28
N HIS A 311 -18.91 3.07 20.23
CA HIS A 311 -20.18 2.34 20.18
C HIS A 311 -20.95 2.41 21.52
N SER A 312 -20.28 2.60 22.64
CA SER A 312 -20.88 2.74 23.96
C SER A 312 -19.99 3.59 24.88
N ASP A 313 -20.56 4.14 25.94
CA ASP A 313 -19.81 4.89 26.96
C ASP A 313 -18.86 3.98 27.77
N ALA A 314 -19.17 2.68 27.85
CA ALA A 314 -18.31 1.69 28.52
C ALA A 314 -16.94 1.49 27.85
N ILE A 315 -16.81 1.80 26.55
CA ILE A 315 -15.55 1.68 25.82
C ILE A 315 -14.48 2.62 26.36
N PHE A 316 -14.85 3.75 26.94
CA PHE A 316 -13.89 4.66 27.59
C PHE A 316 -13.09 3.97 28.69
N SER A 317 -13.80 3.31 29.60
CA SER A 317 -13.17 2.59 30.72
C SER A 317 -12.43 1.34 30.25
N GLU A 318 -12.90 0.68 29.19
CA GLU A 318 -12.22 -0.48 28.60
C GLU A 318 -10.89 -0.12 27.92
N TRP A 319 -10.80 1.03 27.26
CA TRP A 319 -9.57 1.48 26.62
C TRP A 319 -8.53 1.98 27.61
N ASP A 320 -8.94 2.70 28.66
CA ASP A 320 -8.04 3.06 29.75
C ASP A 320 -7.52 1.81 30.47
N LEU A 321 -8.39 0.83 30.71
CA LEU A 321 -8.03 -0.46 31.31
C LEU A 321 -7.13 -1.32 30.37
N ALA A 322 -7.34 -1.25 29.04
CA ALA A 322 -6.50 -1.93 28.07
C ALA A 322 -5.11 -1.30 27.98
N ARG A 323 -5.01 0.03 28.11
CA ARG A 323 -3.74 0.75 28.20
C ARG A 323 -2.97 0.36 29.48
N GLU A 324 -3.65 0.25 30.61
CA GLU A 324 -3.07 -0.20 31.86
C GLU A 324 -2.66 -1.69 31.82
N LYS A 325 -3.36 -2.51 31.04
CA LYS A 325 -3.09 -3.97 30.91
C LYS A 325 -2.14 -4.34 29.78
N GLY A 326 -1.49 -3.37 29.15
CA GLY A 326 -0.50 -3.61 28.11
C GLY A 326 -1.10 -3.93 26.74
N MET A 327 -1.78 -2.97 26.15
CA MET A 327 -2.05 -3.01 24.70
C MET A 327 -0.77 -3.28 23.91
N PRO A 328 -0.85 -3.96 22.76
CA PRO A 328 0.35 -4.32 21.98
C PRO A 328 1.19 -3.12 21.55
N PHE A 329 0.66 -1.89 21.64
CA PHE A 329 1.41 -0.64 21.45
C PHE A 329 0.66 0.57 22.00
N VAL A 330 1.39 1.61 22.35
CA VAL A 330 0.84 2.91 22.74
C VAL A 330 0.65 3.74 21.48
N LEU A 331 -0.58 4.22 21.23
CA LEU A 331 -0.86 5.11 20.10
C LEU A 331 -0.28 6.51 20.37
N PRO A 332 0.55 7.03 19.47
CA PRO A 332 0.98 8.42 19.56
C PRO A 332 -0.21 9.38 19.40
N ALA A 333 -0.22 10.46 20.19
CA ALA A 333 -1.31 11.43 20.18
C ALA A 333 -1.47 12.17 18.84
N ASP A 334 -0.40 12.26 18.05
CA ASP A 334 -0.42 12.81 16.70
C ASP A 334 -1.01 11.85 15.65
N TYR A 335 -1.12 10.54 15.98
CA TYR A 335 -1.85 9.57 15.17
C TYR A 335 -3.31 9.48 15.58
N ALA A 336 -3.58 9.10 16.82
CA ALA A 336 -4.93 8.95 17.33
C ALA A 336 -5.00 9.20 18.84
N ARG A 337 -6.05 9.88 19.27
CA ARG A 337 -6.33 10.12 20.69
C ARG A 337 -7.80 9.95 20.99
N PHE A 338 -8.11 9.50 22.18
CA PHE A 338 -9.49 9.41 22.62
C PHE A 338 -9.96 10.77 23.11
N VAL A 339 -11.14 11.22 22.65
CA VAL A 339 -11.71 12.52 22.96
C VAL A 339 -13.08 12.38 23.64
N SER A 340 -13.36 13.25 24.61
CA SER A 340 -14.67 13.34 25.25
C SER A 340 -15.74 13.79 24.25
N ARG A 341 -17.01 13.65 24.61
CA ARG A 341 -18.13 14.14 23.80
C ARG A 341 -17.98 15.63 23.51
N ASP A 342 -17.75 16.45 24.53
CA ASP A 342 -17.67 17.91 24.38
C ASP A 342 -16.48 18.35 23.50
N GLU A 343 -15.40 17.59 23.52
CA GLU A 343 -14.27 17.80 22.63
C GLU A 343 -14.58 17.31 21.21
N ALA A 344 -15.28 16.19 21.06
CA ALA A 344 -15.74 15.67 19.78
C ALA A 344 -16.70 16.66 19.09
N ASP A 345 -17.63 17.27 19.83
CA ASP A 345 -18.53 18.32 19.33
C ASP A 345 -17.73 19.52 18.79
N ARG A 346 -16.71 19.98 19.53
CA ARG A 346 -15.86 21.10 19.07
C ARG A 346 -15.03 20.76 17.82
N LEU A 347 -14.50 19.55 17.75
CA LEU A 347 -13.67 19.09 16.64
C LEU A 347 -14.49 18.83 15.38
N SER A 348 -15.64 18.16 15.53
CA SER A 348 -16.53 17.85 14.41
C SER A 348 -17.38 19.03 13.96
N GLY A 349 -17.65 19.98 14.85
CA GLY A 349 -18.52 21.14 14.60
C GLY A 349 -20.02 20.86 14.74
N VAL A 350 -20.41 19.67 15.19
CA VAL A 350 -21.82 19.25 15.37
C VAL A 350 -22.05 18.58 16.71
N SER A 351 -23.32 18.57 17.18
CA SER A 351 -23.69 17.95 18.45
C SER A 351 -23.79 16.43 18.36
N LEU A 352 -22.85 15.70 18.96
CA LEU A 352 -22.75 14.25 18.89
C LEU A 352 -23.30 13.56 20.15
N HIS A 353 -23.75 12.31 20.00
CA HIS A 353 -24.15 11.50 21.15
C HIS A 353 -22.97 11.12 22.05
N ARG A 354 -21.78 10.88 21.46
CA ARG A 354 -20.60 10.36 22.17
C ARG A 354 -19.30 10.91 21.62
N GLY A 355 -18.25 10.87 22.44
CA GLY A 355 -16.87 11.00 22.00
C GLY A 355 -16.38 9.73 21.30
N GLY A 356 -15.05 9.63 21.10
CA GLY A 356 -14.46 8.49 20.43
C GLY A 356 -12.99 8.71 20.08
N TRP A 357 -12.49 7.97 19.10
CA TRP A 357 -11.15 8.12 18.58
C TRP A 357 -11.07 9.23 17.55
N TRP A 358 -10.26 10.23 17.84
CA TRP A 358 -9.93 11.29 16.91
C TRP A 358 -8.62 10.97 16.19
N PHE A 359 -8.67 10.88 14.88
CA PHE A 359 -7.51 10.68 14.01
C PHE A 359 -7.12 12.01 13.38
N ASN A 360 -6.02 12.61 13.86
CA ASN A 360 -5.60 13.95 13.44
C ASN A 360 -5.28 14.06 11.95
N GLN A 361 -4.69 13.00 11.38
CA GLN A 361 -4.19 12.97 10.00
C GLN A 361 -5.20 12.36 9.01
N ALA A 362 -6.39 12.02 9.48
CA ALA A 362 -7.48 11.51 8.65
C ALA A 362 -8.18 12.66 7.90
N GLY A 363 -9.10 12.31 7.02
CA GLY A 363 -9.83 13.31 6.26
C GLY A 363 -10.65 12.71 5.13
N MET A 364 -10.83 13.45 4.07
CA MET A 364 -11.65 13.04 2.94
C MET A 364 -10.90 13.13 1.62
N VAL A 365 -11.15 12.19 0.72
CA VAL A 365 -10.50 12.06 -0.59
C VAL A 365 -11.52 12.18 -1.71
N ARG A 366 -11.22 12.98 -2.72
CA ARG A 366 -11.97 13.05 -3.98
C ARG A 366 -11.61 11.83 -4.84
N ALA A 367 -12.25 10.69 -4.56
CA ALA A 367 -11.85 9.38 -5.09
C ALA A 367 -11.75 9.33 -6.62
N GLY A 368 -12.74 9.88 -7.35
CA GLY A 368 -12.71 9.95 -8.81
C GLY A 368 -11.59 10.85 -9.35
N ALA A 369 -11.36 12.00 -8.72
CA ALA A 369 -10.26 12.90 -9.09
C ALA A 369 -8.90 12.23 -8.80
N PHE A 370 -8.77 11.52 -7.70
CA PHE A 370 -7.58 10.75 -7.37
C PHE A 370 -7.26 9.70 -8.45
N CYS A 371 -8.24 8.91 -8.91
CA CYS A 371 -8.03 7.97 -10.01
C CYS A 371 -7.54 8.66 -11.29
N ARG A 372 -8.15 9.80 -11.66
CA ARG A 372 -7.72 10.57 -12.84
C ARG A 372 -6.31 11.14 -12.68
N ALA A 373 -5.99 11.68 -11.51
CA ALA A 373 -4.65 12.18 -11.23
C ALA A 373 -3.60 11.06 -11.34
N LEU A 374 -3.85 9.87 -10.79
CA LEU A 374 -2.95 8.71 -10.90
C LEU A 374 -2.65 8.34 -12.36
N ILE A 375 -3.67 8.21 -13.20
CA ILE A 375 -3.50 7.85 -14.62
C ILE A 375 -2.74 8.94 -15.38
N ARG A 376 -3.06 10.21 -15.11
CA ARG A 376 -2.43 11.37 -15.77
C ARG A 376 -0.96 11.49 -15.37
N GLU A 377 -0.65 11.47 -14.06
CA GLU A 377 0.72 11.65 -13.56
C GLU A 377 1.63 10.45 -13.87
N ALA A 378 1.06 9.26 -14.02
CA ALA A 378 1.78 8.11 -14.56
C ALA A 378 1.95 8.16 -16.07
N GLN A 379 1.28 9.07 -16.78
CA GLN A 379 1.27 9.15 -18.25
C GLN A 379 0.90 7.82 -18.92
N VAL A 380 0.01 7.06 -18.27
CA VAL A 380 -0.41 5.74 -18.76
C VAL A 380 -1.48 5.88 -19.83
N PRO A 381 -1.33 5.27 -21.02
CA PRO A 381 -2.38 5.23 -22.03
C PRO A 381 -3.66 4.61 -21.46
N TYR A 382 -4.80 5.27 -21.72
CA TYR A 382 -6.12 4.88 -21.26
C TYR A 382 -7.08 4.68 -22.45
N LEU A 383 -7.72 3.51 -22.51
CA LEU A 383 -8.76 3.18 -23.47
C LEU A 383 -10.09 2.98 -22.74
N GLY A 384 -10.94 4.02 -22.78
CA GLY A 384 -12.29 4.00 -22.21
C GLY A 384 -13.34 3.49 -23.19
N ASN A 385 -14.60 3.34 -22.70
CA ASN A 385 -15.74 2.80 -23.45
C ASN A 385 -15.44 1.42 -24.07
N THR A 386 -14.62 0.62 -23.41
CA THR A 386 -14.11 -0.64 -23.95
C THR A 386 -14.22 -1.75 -22.91
N PRO A 387 -15.37 -2.43 -22.82
CA PRO A 387 -15.55 -3.56 -21.91
C PRO A 387 -14.69 -4.75 -22.34
N VAL A 388 -13.95 -5.35 -21.39
CA VAL A 388 -13.24 -6.60 -21.53
C VAL A 388 -14.09 -7.70 -20.88
N VAL A 389 -14.47 -8.71 -21.66
CA VAL A 389 -15.37 -9.77 -21.17
C VAL A 389 -14.65 -11.05 -20.76
N ARG A 390 -13.46 -11.32 -21.34
CA ARG A 390 -12.63 -12.47 -21.00
C ARG A 390 -11.19 -12.28 -21.42
N LEU A 391 -10.32 -13.15 -20.95
CA LEU A 391 -8.91 -13.23 -21.33
C LEU A 391 -8.65 -14.54 -22.08
N GLU A 392 -7.81 -14.49 -23.11
CA GLU A 392 -7.37 -15.67 -23.86
C GLU A 392 -5.84 -15.71 -23.90
N LYS A 393 -5.27 -16.91 -23.68
CA LYS A 393 -3.82 -17.10 -23.78
C LYS A 393 -3.44 -17.34 -25.25
N HIS A 394 -2.49 -16.56 -25.75
CA HIS A 394 -1.88 -16.70 -27.07
C HIS A 394 -0.36 -16.74 -26.92
N ASP A 395 0.24 -17.89 -27.09
CA ASP A 395 1.68 -18.12 -26.86
C ASP A 395 2.09 -17.63 -25.46
N ASP A 396 3.00 -16.68 -25.37
CA ASP A 396 3.49 -16.11 -24.12
C ASP A 396 2.69 -14.87 -23.65
N GLU A 397 1.67 -14.45 -24.39
CA GLU A 397 0.87 -13.27 -24.07
C GLU A 397 -0.57 -13.60 -23.76
N TRP A 398 -1.23 -12.73 -23.01
CA TRP A 398 -2.66 -12.71 -22.75
C TRP A 398 -3.32 -11.65 -23.62
N ALA A 399 -4.41 -12.03 -24.29
CA ALA A 399 -5.26 -11.15 -25.05
C ALA A 399 -6.50 -10.75 -24.26
N ALA A 400 -6.78 -9.45 -24.17
CA ALA A 400 -8.03 -8.90 -23.67
C ALA A 400 -9.08 -8.95 -24.81
N ILE A 401 -10.20 -9.64 -24.56
CA ILE A 401 -11.26 -9.87 -25.57
C ILE A 401 -12.48 -9.02 -25.24
N GLY A 402 -12.97 -8.30 -26.22
CA GLY A 402 -14.17 -7.48 -26.13
C GLY A 402 -15.47 -8.24 -26.39
N GLU A 403 -16.59 -7.55 -26.26
CA GLU A 403 -17.96 -8.12 -26.36
C GLU A 403 -18.24 -8.80 -27.71
N PHE A 404 -17.63 -8.32 -28.79
CA PHE A 404 -17.81 -8.88 -30.13
C PHE A 404 -16.74 -9.93 -30.49
N GLY A 405 -15.96 -10.40 -29.51
CA GLY A 405 -14.89 -11.36 -29.72
C GLY A 405 -13.60 -10.79 -30.31
N GLN A 406 -13.51 -9.47 -30.48
CA GLN A 406 -12.31 -8.79 -30.99
C GLN A 406 -11.21 -8.79 -29.92
N VAL A 407 -9.97 -8.94 -30.39
CA VAL A 407 -8.80 -8.70 -29.55
C VAL A 407 -8.58 -7.19 -29.41
N ILE A 408 -8.64 -6.69 -28.17
CA ILE A 408 -8.43 -5.27 -27.86
C ILE A 408 -6.94 -4.97 -27.73
N ALA A 409 -6.23 -5.73 -26.92
CA ALA A 409 -4.81 -5.57 -26.66
C ALA A 409 -4.20 -6.89 -26.16
N ARG A 410 -2.83 -6.98 -26.20
CA ARG A 410 -2.07 -8.14 -25.71
C ARG A 410 -0.90 -7.69 -24.86
N ALA A 411 -0.60 -8.45 -23.79
CA ALA A 411 0.63 -8.31 -23.02
C ALA A 411 0.97 -9.62 -22.29
N PRO A 412 2.23 -9.82 -21.88
CA PRO A 412 2.64 -10.98 -21.07
C PRO A 412 1.95 -11.01 -19.70
N HIS A 413 1.60 -9.83 -19.16
CA HIS A 413 0.98 -9.71 -17.86
C HIS A 413 -0.36 -8.94 -17.94
N VAL A 414 -1.36 -9.42 -17.22
CA VAL A 414 -2.67 -8.75 -17.09
C VAL A 414 -3.06 -8.64 -15.62
N VAL A 415 -3.37 -7.42 -15.19
CA VAL A 415 -3.93 -7.13 -13.85
C VAL A 415 -5.43 -6.92 -14.00
N VAL A 416 -6.23 -7.79 -13.42
CA VAL A 416 -7.69 -7.66 -13.43
C VAL A 416 -8.15 -6.91 -12.18
N ALA A 417 -8.70 -5.71 -12.39
CA ALA A 417 -9.13 -4.76 -11.35
C ALA A 417 -10.58 -4.26 -11.59
N CYS A 418 -11.41 -5.03 -12.28
CA CYS A 418 -12.77 -4.69 -12.69
C CYS A 418 -13.85 -5.07 -11.66
N ALA A 419 -13.53 -4.96 -10.37
CA ALA A 419 -14.44 -5.10 -9.25
C ALA A 419 -15.21 -6.44 -9.26
N THR A 420 -16.55 -6.40 -9.34
CA THR A 420 -17.41 -7.60 -9.31
C THR A 420 -17.22 -8.53 -10.50
N ASP A 421 -16.80 -8.01 -11.63
CA ASP A 421 -16.64 -8.76 -12.88
C ASP A 421 -15.29 -9.49 -12.96
N ALA A 422 -14.42 -9.31 -11.98
CA ALA A 422 -13.07 -9.89 -11.99
C ALA A 422 -13.09 -11.43 -12.11
N GLY A 423 -14.00 -12.11 -11.46
CA GLY A 423 -14.14 -13.58 -11.55
C GLY A 423 -14.49 -14.03 -12.97
N ASN A 424 -15.42 -13.35 -13.62
CA ASN A 424 -15.85 -13.65 -14.99
C ASN A 424 -14.72 -13.40 -15.99
N VAL A 425 -14.07 -12.25 -15.91
CA VAL A 425 -12.95 -11.89 -16.81
C VAL A 425 -11.78 -12.86 -16.67
N LEU A 426 -11.48 -13.32 -15.45
CA LEU A 426 -10.44 -14.30 -15.16
C LEU A 426 -10.85 -15.74 -15.50
N GLY A 427 -12.13 -16.04 -15.64
CA GLY A 427 -12.64 -17.40 -15.82
C GLY A 427 -12.45 -18.29 -14.59
N ILE A 428 -12.51 -17.70 -13.38
CA ILE A 428 -12.38 -18.39 -12.09
C ILE A 428 -13.75 -18.49 -11.41
N GLU A 429 -14.21 -19.71 -11.21
CA GLU A 429 -15.54 -19.98 -10.67
C GLU A 429 -15.64 -19.68 -9.16
N HIS A 430 -14.58 -19.98 -8.41
CA HIS A 430 -14.57 -19.88 -6.95
C HIS A 430 -13.94 -18.58 -6.42
N LEU A 431 -13.77 -17.54 -7.26
CA LEU A 431 -13.37 -16.22 -6.80
C LEU A 431 -14.57 -15.47 -6.22
N THR A 432 -14.81 -15.61 -4.93
CA THR A 432 -15.97 -14.99 -4.26
C THR A 432 -15.82 -13.47 -4.18
N LEU A 433 -16.69 -12.76 -4.89
CA LEU A 433 -16.82 -11.30 -4.85
C LEU A 433 -18.29 -10.95 -4.67
N ASP A 434 -18.64 -10.51 -3.47
CA ASP A 434 -20.02 -10.10 -3.19
C ASP A 434 -20.25 -8.67 -3.74
N ALA A 435 -21.33 -8.51 -4.52
CA ALA A 435 -21.79 -7.23 -5.00
C ALA A 435 -22.69 -6.59 -3.95
N LEU A 436 -22.16 -5.62 -3.20
CA LEU A 436 -22.91 -4.88 -2.19
C LEU A 436 -23.25 -3.49 -2.69
N ARG A 437 -24.52 -3.26 -2.97
CA ARG A 437 -25.04 -1.93 -3.30
C ARG A 437 -25.02 -1.05 -2.05
N GLY A 438 -24.55 0.19 -2.21
CA GLY A 438 -24.57 1.20 -1.16
C GLY A 438 -25.08 2.52 -1.66
N ARG A 439 -25.94 3.15 -0.87
CA ARG A 439 -26.43 4.49 -1.13
C ARG A 439 -26.02 5.43 0.00
N ILE A 440 -25.63 6.64 -0.39
CA ILE A 440 -25.39 7.77 0.48
C ILE A 440 -26.50 8.76 0.21
N THR A 441 -27.18 9.19 1.26
CA THR A 441 -28.19 10.27 1.19
C THR A 441 -27.48 11.62 1.23
N LEU A 442 -27.82 12.49 0.29
CA LEU A 442 -27.33 13.86 0.25
C LEU A 442 -28.32 14.76 0.98
N LEU A 443 -27.81 15.48 1.96
CA LEU A 443 -28.58 16.39 2.79
C LEU A 443 -28.11 17.82 2.56
N ARG A 444 -29.04 18.75 2.69
CA ARG A 444 -28.76 20.17 2.85
C ARG A 444 -29.46 20.63 4.11
N ASP A 445 -28.71 21.23 5.02
CA ASP A 445 -29.22 21.75 6.27
C ASP A 445 -28.26 22.78 6.86
N THR A 446 -28.80 23.68 7.65
CA THR A 446 -28.07 24.75 8.34
C THR A 446 -27.15 24.20 9.43
N ASP A 447 -27.57 23.20 10.19
CA ASP A 447 -26.81 22.65 11.31
C ASP A 447 -25.66 21.76 10.83
N LEU A 448 -25.86 21.02 9.73
CA LEU A 448 -24.80 20.23 9.08
C LEU A 448 -23.78 21.09 8.34
N ALA A 449 -24.11 22.34 8.01
CA ALA A 449 -23.16 23.28 7.41
C ALA A 449 -21.98 23.62 8.35
N THR A 450 -22.13 23.39 9.65
CA THR A 450 -21.07 23.55 10.66
C THR A 450 -20.12 22.37 10.76
N LEU A 451 -20.42 21.25 10.08
CA LEU A 451 -19.57 20.04 10.10
C LEU A 451 -18.18 20.35 9.54
N LYS A 452 -17.17 20.24 10.39
CA LYS A 452 -15.75 20.51 10.07
C LYS A 452 -14.98 19.27 9.64
N ALA A 453 -15.37 18.10 10.19
CA ALA A 453 -14.68 16.85 9.97
C ALA A 453 -15.67 15.69 9.87
N PRO A 454 -15.37 14.64 9.09
CA PRO A 454 -16.23 13.48 9.02
C PRO A 454 -16.31 12.74 10.37
N VAL A 455 -17.49 12.19 10.64
CA VAL A 455 -17.76 11.34 11.81
C VAL A 455 -18.20 9.98 11.34
N SER A 456 -17.53 8.92 11.79
CA SER A 456 -17.85 7.51 11.55
C SER A 456 -18.41 6.87 12.82
N GLY A 457 -19.50 6.14 12.70
CA GLY A 457 -20.16 5.40 13.76
C GLY A 457 -20.85 4.14 13.21
N GLU A 458 -22.12 3.92 13.50
CA GLU A 458 -22.91 2.87 12.82
C GLU A 458 -23.15 3.19 11.34
N GLY A 459 -23.05 4.44 10.97
CA GLY A 459 -22.92 4.98 9.63
C GLY A 459 -21.77 5.97 9.61
N TYR A 460 -21.91 7.00 8.78
CA TYR A 460 -21.01 8.15 8.77
C TYR A 460 -21.74 9.41 8.29
N ILE A 461 -21.21 10.55 8.69
CA ILE A 461 -21.54 11.85 8.13
C ILE A 461 -20.26 12.50 7.59
N SER A 462 -20.37 13.20 6.47
CA SER A 462 -19.24 13.90 5.86
C SER A 462 -19.72 15.13 5.10
N ASN A 463 -18.99 16.24 5.22
CA ASN A 463 -19.23 17.38 4.35
C ASN A 463 -18.82 17.09 2.90
N LEU A 464 -19.57 17.66 2.01
CA LEU A 464 -19.36 17.58 0.57
C LEU A 464 -19.17 19.01 0.04
N PRO A 465 -18.62 19.15 -1.19
CA PRO A 465 -18.57 20.44 -1.85
C PRO A 465 -19.97 21.06 -1.96
N ASP A 466 -20.02 22.37 -2.07
CA ASP A 466 -21.24 23.15 -2.32
C ASP A 466 -22.25 23.17 -1.15
N GLY A 467 -21.80 22.86 0.08
CA GLY A 467 -22.63 22.95 1.28
C GLY A 467 -23.59 21.78 1.46
N PHE A 468 -23.33 20.64 0.81
CA PHE A 468 -24.03 19.39 1.07
C PHE A 468 -23.35 18.57 2.17
N CYS A 469 -24.13 17.71 2.82
CA CYS A 469 -23.64 16.67 3.71
C CYS A 469 -24.02 15.29 3.16
N GLY A 470 -23.09 14.34 3.19
CA GLY A 470 -23.35 12.95 2.86
C GLY A 470 -23.59 12.14 4.12
N VAL A 471 -24.69 11.38 4.16
CA VAL A 471 -25.02 10.46 5.24
C VAL A 471 -25.14 9.06 4.69
N GLY A 472 -24.48 8.10 5.30
CA GLY A 472 -24.52 6.74 4.79
C GLY A 472 -23.76 5.71 5.62
N ALA A 473 -23.67 4.55 5.05
CA ALA A 473 -24.27 4.10 3.80
C ALA A 473 -25.16 2.88 4.06
N THR A 474 -26.09 2.64 3.14
CA THR A 474 -26.77 1.35 3.12
C THR A 474 -25.83 0.24 2.62
N TYR A 475 -26.17 -1.00 2.97
CA TYR A 475 -25.47 -2.21 2.52
C TYR A 475 -26.51 -3.23 2.09
N GLU A 476 -26.75 -3.33 0.80
CA GLU A 476 -27.77 -4.22 0.22
C GLU A 476 -27.12 -5.19 -0.76
N ASN A 477 -27.58 -6.44 -0.71
CA ASN A 477 -27.16 -7.42 -1.70
C ASN A 477 -27.79 -7.08 -3.05
N ASP A 478 -26.97 -6.93 -4.12
CA ASP A 478 -27.45 -6.57 -5.46
C ASP A 478 -28.40 -7.60 -6.08
N GLN A 479 -28.38 -8.83 -5.58
CA GLN A 479 -29.28 -9.92 -6.01
C GLN A 479 -30.70 -9.82 -5.44
N LEU A 480 -30.93 -8.96 -4.45
CA LEU A 480 -32.23 -8.74 -3.86
C LEU A 480 -32.96 -7.62 -4.61
N ALA A 481 -34.25 -7.77 -4.77
CA ALA A 481 -35.24 -7.03 -5.55
C ALA A 481 -35.05 -5.50 -5.70
N ALA A 482 -35.93 -4.87 -6.48
CA ALA A 482 -35.92 -3.46 -6.84
C ALA A 482 -35.49 -2.52 -5.70
N TRP A 483 -34.56 -1.64 -6.04
CA TRP A 483 -34.05 -0.61 -5.15
C TRP A 483 -35.15 0.36 -4.73
N ASP A 484 -35.42 0.40 -3.42
CA ASP A 484 -36.33 1.37 -2.82
C ASP A 484 -35.54 2.58 -2.30
N GLU A 485 -35.70 3.72 -2.97
CA GLU A 485 -34.99 4.95 -2.67
C GLU A 485 -35.42 5.55 -1.33
N GLU A 486 -36.70 5.54 -1.06
CA GLU A 486 -37.27 6.08 0.16
C GLU A 486 -36.81 5.27 1.39
N ARG A 487 -36.82 3.95 1.27
CA ARG A 487 -36.30 3.06 2.32
C ARG A 487 -34.81 3.29 2.58
N ALA A 488 -34.00 3.52 1.53
CA ALA A 488 -32.59 3.79 1.69
C ALA A 488 -32.31 5.13 2.39
N HIS A 489 -33.11 6.17 2.06
CA HIS A 489 -33.04 7.46 2.75
C HIS A 489 -33.43 7.32 4.22
N THR A 490 -34.53 6.66 4.51
CA THR A 490 -34.99 6.38 5.89
C THR A 490 -33.89 5.68 6.70
N ALA A 491 -33.30 4.59 6.18
CA ALA A 491 -32.22 3.87 6.86
C ALA A 491 -30.98 4.73 7.11
N ASN A 492 -30.65 5.66 6.21
CA ASN A 492 -29.51 6.57 6.40
C ASN A 492 -29.84 7.68 7.42
N LEU A 493 -31.08 8.18 7.45
CA LEU A 493 -31.52 9.16 8.47
C LEU A 493 -31.57 8.52 9.86
N GLU A 494 -31.98 7.26 9.98
CA GLU A 494 -31.87 6.50 11.23
C GLU A 494 -30.42 6.45 11.73
N LYS A 495 -29.45 6.21 10.84
CA LYS A 495 -28.02 6.25 11.19
C LYS A 495 -27.56 7.63 11.61
N LEU A 496 -28.02 8.68 10.94
CA LEU A 496 -27.77 10.06 11.33
C LEU A 496 -28.21 10.30 12.78
N ALA A 497 -29.42 9.87 13.14
CA ALA A 497 -29.96 9.97 14.49
C ALA A 497 -29.16 9.17 15.54
N THR A 498 -28.40 8.13 15.17
CA THR A 498 -27.47 7.44 16.10
C THR A 498 -26.16 8.22 16.31
N ILE A 499 -25.82 9.13 15.41
CA ILE A 499 -24.58 9.91 15.45
C ILE A 499 -24.81 11.26 16.12
N MET A 500 -25.84 12.00 15.68
CA MET A 500 -26.14 13.37 16.12
C MET A 500 -27.31 13.41 17.12
N ARG A 501 -27.24 14.33 18.08
CA ARG A 501 -28.30 14.56 19.06
C ARG A 501 -29.46 15.36 18.47
N GLU A 502 -29.20 16.23 17.55
CA GLU A 502 -30.16 17.14 16.91
C GLU A 502 -30.14 16.84 15.42
N THR A 503 -31.29 16.43 14.89
CA THR A 503 -31.46 16.04 13.48
C THR A 503 -32.77 16.59 12.92
N GLU A 504 -33.31 17.62 13.55
CA GLU A 504 -34.53 18.29 13.09
C GLU A 504 -34.21 19.14 11.87
N ASP A 505 -35.13 19.22 10.91
CA ASP A 505 -35.04 20.06 9.70
C ASP A 505 -34.05 19.64 8.60
N VAL A 506 -33.61 18.38 8.55
CA VAL A 506 -32.79 17.88 7.46
C VAL A 506 -33.59 17.72 6.16
N VAL A 507 -33.08 18.26 5.07
CA VAL A 507 -33.71 18.17 3.74
C VAL A 507 -32.91 17.21 2.85
N VAL A 508 -33.57 16.11 2.43
CA VAL A 508 -33.00 15.20 1.44
C VAL A 508 -33.00 15.87 0.06
N THR A 509 -31.83 15.99 -0.56
CA THR A 509 -31.67 16.67 -1.86
C THR A 509 -31.29 15.70 -2.98
N GLY A 510 -30.92 14.45 -2.65
CA GLY A 510 -30.52 13.45 -3.63
C GLY A 510 -29.76 12.29 -3.01
N ALA A 511 -29.12 11.51 -3.86
CA ALA A 511 -28.32 10.37 -3.43
C ALA A 511 -27.11 10.14 -4.34
N TYR A 512 -26.07 9.55 -3.78
CA TYR A 512 -25.04 8.86 -4.52
C TYR A 512 -25.18 7.34 -4.30
N GLN A 513 -24.98 6.56 -5.35
CA GLN A 513 -25.03 5.09 -5.25
C GLN A 513 -23.86 4.43 -5.96
N GLY A 514 -23.47 3.28 -5.49
CA GLY A 514 -22.43 2.48 -6.10
C GLY A 514 -22.47 1.02 -5.64
N ILE A 515 -21.95 0.13 -6.45
CA ILE A 515 -21.80 -1.30 -6.14
C ILE A 515 -20.37 -1.54 -5.68
N ARG A 516 -20.23 -2.03 -4.46
CA ARG A 516 -18.93 -2.40 -3.87
C ARG A 516 -18.68 -3.87 -4.11
N ALA A 517 -17.53 -4.20 -4.70
CA ALA A 517 -17.04 -5.57 -4.74
C ALA A 517 -16.37 -5.90 -3.41
N VAL A 518 -16.87 -6.87 -2.69
CA VAL A 518 -16.37 -7.27 -1.37
C VAL A 518 -15.79 -8.67 -1.45
N GLY A 519 -14.50 -8.81 -1.16
CA GLY A 519 -13.84 -10.09 -1.10
C GLY A 519 -14.15 -10.87 0.19
N LEU A 520 -13.88 -12.16 0.18
CA LEU A 520 -14.07 -13.06 1.32
C LEU A 520 -13.43 -12.47 2.60
N GLY A 521 -14.17 -12.48 3.71
CA GLY A 521 -13.71 -11.90 4.98
C GLY A 521 -13.50 -10.38 4.95
N ARG A 522 -14.09 -9.67 3.99
CA ARG A 522 -13.97 -8.22 3.77
C ARG A 522 -12.53 -7.74 3.48
N LEU A 523 -11.67 -8.66 3.04
CA LEU A 523 -10.31 -8.36 2.58
C LEU A 523 -10.26 -8.39 1.04
N PRO A 524 -9.45 -7.53 0.40
CA PRO A 524 -9.29 -7.56 -1.05
C PRO A 524 -8.49 -8.79 -1.52
N TYR A 525 -8.58 -9.10 -2.80
CA TYR A 525 -7.69 -10.03 -3.47
C TYR A 525 -6.57 -9.24 -4.14
N VAL A 526 -5.32 -9.60 -3.86
CA VAL A 526 -4.13 -8.94 -4.40
C VAL A 526 -3.04 -9.97 -4.66
N GLY A 527 -2.53 -10.00 -5.87
CA GLY A 527 -1.40 -10.86 -6.24
C GLY A 527 -1.71 -11.81 -7.40
N PRO A 528 -0.95 -12.92 -7.51
CA PRO A 528 -1.12 -13.87 -8.61
C PRO A 528 -2.48 -14.58 -8.54
N VAL A 529 -3.01 -14.88 -9.70
CA VAL A 529 -4.28 -15.61 -9.83
C VAL A 529 -4.05 -17.10 -9.60
N CYS A 530 -4.81 -17.69 -8.69
CA CYS A 530 -4.77 -19.12 -8.41
C CYS A 530 -5.29 -19.91 -9.61
N ASP A 531 -4.55 -20.94 -10.04
CA ASP A 531 -5.03 -21.93 -11.00
C ASP A 531 -5.93 -22.96 -10.29
N GLU A 532 -7.21 -22.63 -10.17
CA GLU A 532 -8.16 -23.49 -9.47
C GLU A 532 -8.32 -24.86 -10.13
N LYS A 533 -8.25 -24.93 -11.46
CA LYS A 533 -8.40 -26.19 -12.21
C LYS A 533 -7.24 -27.13 -11.93
N ALA A 534 -6.02 -26.62 -12.00
CA ALA A 534 -4.82 -27.39 -11.67
C ALA A 534 -4.81 -27.80 -10.19
N TRP A 535 -5.25 -26.93 -9.28
CA TRP A 535 -5.28 -27.22 -7.85
C TRP A 535 -6.29 -28.31 -7.52
N ILE A 536 -7.51 -28.20 -8.04
CA ILE A 536 -8.58 -29.22 -7.90
C ILE A 536 -8.11 -30.57 -8.45
N ALA A 537 -7.55 -30.59 -9.67
CA ALA A 537 -7.06 -31.80 -10.31
C ALA A 537 -5.94 -32.47 -9.49
N THR A 538 -4.98 -31.69 -9.00
CA THR A 538 -3.86 -32.19 -8.20
C THR A 538 -4.34 -32.73 -6.85
N THR A 539 -5.28 -32.06 -6.18
CA THR A 539 -5.85 -32.50 -4.90
C THR A 539 -6.60 -33.82 -5.05
N LYS A 540 -7.45 -33.93 -6.07
CA LYS A 540 -8.16 -35.19 -6.37
C LYS A 540 -7.21 -36.35 -6.68
N ALA A 541 -6.12 -36.08 -7.40
CA ALA A 541 -5.16 -37.12 -7.77
C ALA A 541 -4.28 -37.59 -6.61
N ARG A 542 -3.92 -36.71 -5.68
CA ARG A 542 -2.99 -36.98 -4.57
C ARG A 542 -3.68 -37.33 -3.25
N GLY A 543 -4.98 -37.05 -3.11
CA GLY A 543 -5.73 -37.21 -1.88
C GLY A 543 -5.30 -36.26 -0.75
N ASN A 544 -4.43 -35.29 -1.05
CA ASN A 544 -4.07 -34.21 -0.13
C ASN A 544 -3.90 -32.88 -0.88
N CYS A 545 -4.03 -31.79 -0.17
CA CYS A 545 -3.98 -30.43 -0.71
C CYS A 545 -2.74 -29.70 -0.17
N ASP A 546 -1.90 -29.17 -1.07
CA ASP A 546 -0.85 -28.22 -0.68
C ASP A 546 -1.49 -26.83 -0.51
N LEU A 547 -1.76 -26.47 0.74
CA LEU A 547 -2.37 -25.19 1.10
C LEU A 547 -1.36 -24.05 1.19
N GLU A 548 -0.06 -24.38 1.23
CA GLU A 548 0.99 -23.38 1.36
C GLU A 548 1.45 -22.84 0.01
N HIS A 549 1.45 -23.70 -1.03
CA HIS A 549 1.93 -23.37 -2.36
C HIS A 549 0.87 -23.68 -3.44
N PRO A 550 -0.25 -22.93 -3.47
CA PRO A 550 -1.27 -23.14 -4.48
C PRO A 550 -0.69 -22.83 -5.88
N PRO A 551 -1.08 -23.61 -6.89
CA PRO A 551 -0.67 -23.31 -8.27
C PRO A 551 -1.26 -21.98 -8.72
N VAL A 552 -0.54 -21.29 -9.61
CA VAL A 552 -0.94 -19.97 -10.13
C VAL A 552 -0.89 -19.96 -11.65
N ILE A 553 -1.70 -19.11 -12.25
CA ILE A 553 -1.73 -18.88 -13.69
C ILE A 553 -0.65 -17.83 -14.01
N GLU A 554 0.37 -18.22 -14.77
CA GLU A 554 1.47 -17.33 -15.14
C GLU A 554 0.97 -16.14 -15.97
N GLY A 555 1.43 -14.95 -15.59
CA GLY A 555 1.08 -13.68 -16.23
C GLY A 555 -0.28 -13.10 -15.83
N LEU A 556 -1.12 -13.81 -15.04
CA LEU A 556 -2.38 -13.28 -14.53
C LEU A 556 -2.28 -12.82 -13.08
N TRP A 557 -2.81 -11.61 -12.84
CA TRP A 557 -2.82 -10.94 -11.55
C TRP A 557 -4.20 -10.39 -11.25
N VAL A 558 -4.55 -10.32 -9.98
CA VAL A 558 -5.81 -9.75 -9.52
C VAL A 558 -5.58 -8.66 -8.48
N MET A 559 -6.35 -7.59 -8.57
CA MET A 559 -6.48 -6.55 -7.56
C MET A 559 -7.93 -6.10 -7.46
N ALA A 560 -8.75 -6.81 -6.69
CA ALA A 560 -10.20 -6.62 -6.62
C ALA A 560 -10.75 -6.85 -5.20
N GLY A 561 -12.02 -6.53 -4.99
CA GLY A 561 -12.69 -6.82 -3.71
C GLY A 561 -12.38 -5.83 -2.59
N MET A 562 -12.12 -4.56 -2.91
CA MET A 562 -11.76 -3.50 -1.93
C MET A 562 -12.89 -3.15 -0.96
N GLY A 563 -14.13 -3.53 -1.25
CA GLY A 563 -15.30 -3.23 -0.43
C GLY A 563 -15.50 -1.73 -0.22
N SER A 564 -15.77 -1.35 1.01
CA SER A 564 -15.94 0.07 1.41
C SER A 564 -14.63 0.78 1.75
N ARG A 565 -13.47 0.11 1.63
CA ARG A 565 -12.16 0.64 2.04
C ARG A 565 -11.20 0.87 0.87
N GLY A 566 -11.74 1.01 -0.35
CA GLY A 566 -10.92 1.24 -1.54
C GLY A 566 -10.01 2.47 -1.41
N VAL A 567 -10.49 3.55 -0.83
CA VAL A 567 -9.69 4.77 -0.61
C VAL A 567 -8.47 4.50 0.26
N SER A 568 -8.64 3.81 1.39
CA SER A 568 -7.54 3.58 2.33
C SER A 568 -6.62 2.40 1.98
N MET A 569 -7.04 1.47 1.11
CA MET A 569 -6.28 0.24 0.88
C MET A 569 -5.64 0.14 -0.50
N SER A 570 -6.18 0.82 -1.52
CA SER A 570 -5.76 0.60 -2.91
C SER A 570 -4.28 0.91 -3.15
N THR A 571 -3.74 1.95 -2.54
CA THR A 571 -2.32 2.31 -2.70
C THR A 571 -1.39 1.23 -2.13
N LEU A 572 -1.68 0.73 -0.92
CA LEU A 572 -0.91 -0.38 -0.34
C LEU A 572 -1.05 -1.66 -1.19
N CYS A 573 -2.26 -1.98 -1.64
CA CYS A 573 -2.52 -3.14 -2.49
C CYS A 573 -1.73 -3.09 -3.80
N ALA A 574 -1.62 -1.91 -4.42
CA ALA A 574 -0.81 -1.71 -5.62
C ALA A 574 0.68 -1.92 -5.34
N ARG A 575 1.19 -1.44 -4.21
CA ARG A 575 2.58 -1.69 -3.78
C ARG A 575 2.84 -3.18 -3.51
N ILE A 576 1.89 -3.90 -2.91
CA ILE A 576 1.96 -5.36 -2.73
C ILE A 576 1.99 -6.06 -4.08
N LEU A 577 1.13 -5.66 -5.03
CA LEU A 577 1.09 -6.21 -6.37
C LEU A 577 2.43 -6.05 -7.09
N VAL A 578 3.00 -4.84 -7.09
CA VAL A 578 4.34 -4.57 -7.67
C VAL A 578 5.41 -5.44 -7.00
N SER A 579 5.38 -5.56 -5.67
CA SER A 579 6.34 -6.41 -4.95
C SER A 579 6.24 -7.88 -5.35
N TRP A 580 5.03 -8.40 -5.63
CA TRP A 580 4.84 -9.72 -6.20
C TRP A 580 5.43 -9.84 -7.61
N MET A 581 5.16 -8.87 -8.50
CA MET A 581 5.55 -8.92 -9.91
C MET A 581 7.07 -8.74 -10.10
N ASP A 582 7.69 -7.91 -9.28
CA ASP A 582 9.13 -7.60 -9.35
C ASP A 582 10.01 -8.42 -8.39
N GLY A 583 9.40 -9.15 -7.44
CA GLY A 583 10.15 -9.88 -6.41
C GLY A 583 10.87 -8.95 -5.42
N THR A 584 10.35 -7.74 -5.20
CA THR A 584 10.90 -6.77 -4.25
C THR A 584 10.36 -6.99 -2.83
N PRO A 585 10.97 -6.37 -1.79
CA PRO A 585 10.48 -6.49 -0.41
C PRO A 585 9.01 -6.12 -0.27
N MET A 586 8.26 -6.95 0.45
CA MET A 586 6.84 -6.67 0.71
C MET A 586 6.66 -5.46 1.64
N PRO A 587 5.66 -4.60 1.37
CA PRO A 587 5.39 -3.40 2.18
C PRO A 587 4.62 -3.68 3.48
N ILE A 588 4.39 -4.93 3.82
CA ILE A 588 3.62 -5.38 4.98
C ILE A 588 3.98 -6.82 5.33
N ASP A 589 3.62 -7.26 6.52
CA ASP A 589 3.92 -8.62 6.98
C ASP A 589 3.26 -9.73 6.12
N ASN A 590 3.94 -10.87 6.02
CA ASN A 590 3.52 -12.01 5.19
C ASN A 590 2.17 -12.60 5.58
N ARG A 591 1.77 -12.50 6.84
CA ARG A 591 0.47 -13.04 7.29
C ARG A 591 -0.66 -12.24 6.64
N VAL A 592 -0.48 -10.92 6.54
CA VAL A 592 -1.43 -10.07 5.81
C VAL A 592 -1.40 -10.44 4.33
N VAL A 593 -0.22 -10.50 3.70
CA VAL A 593 -0.09 -10.83 2.27
C VAL A 593 -0.75 -12.15 1.92
N ARG A 594 -0.55 -13.21 2.72
CA ARG A 594 -1.21 -14.52 2.53
C ARG A 594 -2.73 -14.44 2.60
N CYS A 595 -3.27 -13.55 3.43
CA CYS A 595 -4.71 -13.32 3.52
C CYS A 595 -5.28 -12.53 2.34
N LEU A 596 -4.46 -12.02 1.41
CA LEU A 596 -4.90 -11.27 0.24
C LEU A 596 -4.90 -12.09 -1.05
N THR A 597 -4.31 -13.29 -1.07
CA THR A 597 -4.22 -14.10 -2.29
C THR A 597 -5.59 -14.60 -2.75
N SER A 598 -5.79 -14.76 -4.06
CA SER A 598 -7.01 -15.35 -4.64
C SER A 598 -7.20 -16.80 -4.22
N ALA A 599 -6.11 -17.50 -3.91
CA ALA A 599 -6.13 -18.89 -3.44
C ALA A 599 -7.01 -19.12 -2.21
N ARG A 600 -7.16 -18.13 -1.30
CA ARG A 600 -8.00 -18.28 -0.10
C ARG A 600 -9.49 -18.51 -0.43
N SER A 601 -9.97 -18.00 -1.57
CA SER A 601 -11.35 -18.21 -2.01
C SER A 601 -11.53 -19.63 -2.53
N VAL A 602 -10.58 -20.09 -3.33
CA VAL A 602 -10.56 -21.45 -3.89
C VAL A 602 -10.28 -22.50 -2.81
N LYS A 603 -9.42 -22.19 -1.83
CA LYS A 603 -9.04 -23.08 -0.72
C LYS A 603 -10.23 -23.71 -0.04
N LYS A 604 -11.24 -22.90 0.31
CA LYS A 604 -12.43 -23.36 1.01
C LYS A 604 -13.17 -24.45 0.23
N PHE A 605 -13.17 -24.38 -1.09
CA PHE A 605 -13.74 -25.41 -1.95
C PHE A 605 -12.82 -26.65 -2.03
N VAL A 606 -11.52 -26.43 -2.23
CA VAL A 606 -10.54 -27.53 -2.35
C VAL A 606 -10.45 -28.37 -1.08
N GLU A 607 -10.66 -27.79 0.10
CA GLU A 607 -10.71 -28.49 1.40
C GLU A 607 -11.94 -29.40 1.53
N THR A 608 -12.97 -29.26 0.68
CA THR A 608 -14.17 -30.12 0.69
C THR A 608 -14.07 -31.31 -0.26
N LEU A 609 -13.03 -31.39 -1.08
CA LEU A 609 -12.79 -32.46 -2.04
C LEU A 609 -12.13 -33.68 -1.40
#